data_134194dda2ea40ae69115fc618713197
#
_entry.id   134194dda2ea40ae69115fc618713197
#
_cell.length_a   1.000
_cell.length_b   1.000
_cell.length_c   1.000
_cell.angle_alpha   90.00
_cell.angle_beta   90.00
_cell.angle_gamma   90.00
#
_symmetry.space_group_name_H-M   'P 1'
#
loop_
_entity.id
_entity.type
_entity.pdbx_description
1 polymer ?
#
loop_
_entity_poly.entity_id
_entity_poly.type
_entity_poly.pdbx_seq_one_letter_code
_entity_poly.pdbx_strand_id
1 'polypeptide(L)'
;MNTPVKKFGTKRDFGMSMLWSWISYPVVTMVGIGHTIFNVAVLGMGSMAQGPGLGEGYEMTKPWHPLYNIVLFTVFGFLYLRGLKNPTLKKAMTTGALWSGISIVFDLVGWVLIKHPWSLTFKQFYVEYQPWITLVYLAMFIAPMIAYGFMKLGKKKNKLELACN
;
A
#
# COMPACT_ATOMS: atom_id res chain seq x y z
N MET A 1 2.75 41.96 -2.74
CA MET A 1 3.93 41.06 -2.64
C MET A 1 3.49 39.65 -3.02
N ASN A 2 3.71 39.23 -4.27
CA ASN A 2 3.38 37.90 -4.75
C ASN A 2 4.45 36.93 -4.28
N THR A 3 4.18 36.18 -3.21
CA THR A 3 5.01 35.02 -2.85
C THR A 3 4.88 33.96 -3.93
N PRO A 4 5.97 33.53 -4.59
CA PRO A 4 5.89 32.49 -5.61
C PRO A 4 5.36 31.21 -4.97
N VAL A 5 4.26 30.69 -5.51
CA VAL A 5 3.73 29.37 -5.17
C VAL A 5 4.84 28.35 -5.45
N LYS A 6 5.53 27.90 -4.41
CA LYS A 6 6.58 26.89 -4.53
C LYS A 6 5.98 25.66 -5.21
N LYS A 7 6.44 25.41 -6.44
CA LYS A 7 6.12 24.22 -7.23
C LYS A 7 6.28 22.95 -6.40
N PHE A 8 5.37 22.03 -6.65
CA PHE A 8 5.31 20.67 -6.18
C PHE A 8 6.68 20.01 -5.98
N GLY A 9 6.95 19.54 -4.77
CA GLY A 9 8.01 18.62 -4.37
C GLY A 9 9.40 18.85 -4.96
N THR A 10 10.38 19.02 -4.13
CA THR A 10 11.77 18.93 -4.58
C THR A 10 12.00 17.54 -5.21
N LYS A 11 12.94 17.41 -6.18
CA LYS A 11 13.36 16.09 -6.72
C LYS A 11 13.63 15.07 -5.60
N ARG A 12 14.10 15.55 -4.45
CA ARG A 12 14.32 14.77 -3.23
C ARG A 12 13.02 14.20 -2.65
N ASP A 13 11.94 14.98 -2.56
CA ASP A 13 10.65 14.49 -2.03
C ASP A 13 10.09 13.37 -2.91
N PHE A 14 10.23 13.50 -4.23
CA PHE A 14 9.83 12.47 -5.18
C PHE A 14 10.68 11.19 -5.04
N GLY A 15 12.01 11.32 -5.01
CA GLY A 15 12.92 10.18 -4.82
C GLY A 15 12.67 9.43 -3.50
N MET A 16 12.41 10.18 -2.42
CA MET A 16 12.04 9.58 -1.14
C MET A 16 10.67 8.87 -1.20
N SER A 17 9.70 9.42 -1.91
CA SER A 17 8.41 8.75 -2.11
C SER A 17 8.55 7.44 -2.88
N MET A 18 9.38 7.43 -3.93
CA MET A 18 9.71 6.22 -4.68
C MET A 18 10.37 5.17 -3.79
N LEU A 19 11.36 5.56 -2.99
CA LEU A 19 12.04 4.65 -2.05
C LEU A 19 11.05 4.01 -1.07
N TRP A 20 10.16 4.79 -0.49
CA TRP A 20 9.14 4.26 0.42
C TRP A 20 8.16 3.32 -0.27
N SER A 21 7.81 3.56 -1.54
CA SER A 21 7.02 2.61 -2.35
C SER A 21 7.76 1.28 -2.54
N TRP A 22 9.07 1.34 -2.86
CA TRP A 22 9.92 0.16 -3.01
C TRP A 22 10.09 -0.65 -1.72
N ILE A 23 9.94 -0.03 -0.56
CA ILE A 23 10.00 -0.72 0.75
C ILE A 23 8.62 -1.27 1.11
N SER A 24 7.57 -0.46 0.99
CA SER A 24 6.23 -0.82 1.46
C SER A 24 5.60 -1.96 0.65
N TYR A 25 5.76 -1.95 -0.67
CA TYR A 25 5.17 -2.97 -1.54
C TYR A 25 5.69 -4.39 -1.23
N PRO A 26 7.02 -4.68 -1.17
CA PRO A 26 7.50 -6.00 -0.78
C PRO A 26 7.07 -6.41 0.63
N VAL A 27 7.05 -5.49 1.60
CA VAL A 27 6.62 -5.81 2.98
C VAL A 27 5.18 -6.28 3.00
N VAL A 28 4.26 -5.57 2.33
CA VAL A 28 2.85 -5.98 2.25
C VAL A 28 2.69 -7.31 1.52
N THR A 29 3.42 -7.50 0.42
CA THR A 29 3.44 -8.75 -0.33
C THR A 29 3.89 -9.93 0.55
N MET A 30 4.96 -9.75 1.34
CA MET A 30 5.44 -10.78 2.27
C MET A 30 4.43 -11.10 3.36
N VAL A 31 3.68 -10.13 3.86
CA VAL A 31 2.58 -10.37 4.82
C VAL A 31 1.49 -11.24 4.17
N GLY A 32 1.08 -10.93 2.94
CA GLY A 32 0.10 -11.73 2.20
C GLY A 32 0.58 -13.17 1.93
N ILE A 33 1.83 -13.33 1.49
CA ILE A 33 2.46 -14.65 1.30
C ILE A 33 2.51 -15.42 2.63
N GLY A 34 2.96 -14.78 3.71
CA GLY A 34 3.02 -15.40 5.04
C GLY A 34 1.66 -15.89 5.54
N HIS A 35 0.60 -15.11 5.30
CA HIS A 35 -0.76 -15.52 5.63
C HIS A 35 -1.22 -16.73 4.77
N THR A 36 -0.94 -16.72 3.48
CA THR A 36 -1.23 -17.87 2.61
C THR A 36 -0.49 -19.13 3.08
N ILE A 37 0.80 -19.00 3.42
CA ILE A 37 1.57 -20.14 3.97
C ILE A 37 0.97 -20.63 5.29
N PHE A 38 0.55 -19.73 6.18
CA PHE A 38 -0.13 -20.10 7.42
C PHE A 38 -1.42 -20.87 7.16
N ASN A 39 -2.27 -20.42 6.23
CA ASN A 39 -3.50 -21.11 5.86
C ASN A 39 -3.23 -22.53 5.35
N VAL A 40 -2.18 -22.71 4.54
CA VAL A 40 -1.82 -24.02 4.00
C VAL A 40 -1.16 -24.90 5.06
N ALA A 41 -0.13 -24.40 5.74
CA ALA A 41 0.71 -25.21 6.61
C ALA A 41 0.10 -25.48 7.99
N VAL A 42 -0.69 -24.54 8.54
CA VAL A 42 -1.27 -24.63 9.88
C VAL A 42 -2.73 -25.03 9.84
N LEU A 43 -3.51 -24.45 8.92
CA LEU A 43 -4.95 -24.74 8.82
C LEU A 43 -5.27 -25.90 7.86
N GLY A 44 -4.27 -26.46 7.18
CA GLY A 44 -4.43 -27.60 6.28
C GLY A 44 -5.20 -27.32 5.00
N MET A 45 -5.30 -26.06 4.59
CA MET A 45 -6.01 -25.68 3.36
C MET A 45 -5.25 -26.12 2.10
N GLY A 46 -5.97 -26.34 1.01
CA GLY A 46 -5.38 -26.76 -0.27
C GLY A 46 -4.34 -25.75 -0.79
N SER A 47 -3.17 -26.26 -1.19
CA SER A 47 -2.09 -25.50 -1.81
C SER A 47 -2.24 -25.42 -3.32
N MET A 48 -1.41 -24.60 -3.97
CA MET A 48 -1.31 -24.49 -5.43
C MET A 48 -1.05 -25.83 -6.15
N ALA A 49 -0.39 -26.77 -5.48
CA ALA A 49 -0.12 -28.09 -6.04
C ALA A 49 -1.37 -28.98 -6.14
N GLN A 50 -2.49 -28.59 -5.54
CA GLN A 50 -3.70 -29.40 -5.41
C GLN A 50 -4.89 -28.90 -6.26
N GLY A 51 -4.72 -27.80 -7.02
CA GLY A 51 -5.81 -27.26 -7.81
C GLY A 51 -5.41 -26.08 -8.72
N PRO A 52 -6.35 -25.56 -9.51
CA PRO A 52 -6.10 -24.41 -10.36
C PRO A 52 -5.87 -23.11 -9.55
N GLY A 53 -5.12 -22.20 -10.11
CA GLY A 53 -4.79 -20.91 -9.46
C GLY A 53 -3.78 -21.08 -8.33
N LEU A 54 -3.88 -20.25 -7.29
CA LEU A 54 -2.96 -20.27 -6.15
C LEU A 54 -3.47 -21.08 -4.95
N GLY A 55 -4.54 -21.87 -5.15
CA GLY A 55 -5.08 -22.80 -4.15
C GLY A 55 -5.99 -22.15 -3.11
N GLU A 56 -6.68 -22.96 -2.32
CA GLU A 56 -7.67 -22.53 -1.31
C GLU A 56 -7.07 -21.61 -0.25
N GLY A 57 -5.87 -21.91 0.23
CA GLY A 57 -5.18 -21.07 1.21
C GLY A 57 -4.97 -19.63 0.75
N TYR A 58 -4.72 -19.44 -0.54
CA TYR A 58 -4.64 -18.10 -1.13
C TYR A 58 -6.02 -17.45 -1.29
N GLU A 59 -7.03 -18.22 -1.75
CA GLU A 59 -8.39 -17.69 -1.89
C GLU A 59 -8.91 -17.11 -0.57
N MET A 60 -8.64 -17.76 0.54
CA MET A 60 -9.00 -17.29 1.89
C MET A 60 -8.18 -16.06 2.33
N THR A 61 -7.02 -15.83 1.73
CA THR A 61 -6.19 -14.63 2.01
C THR A 61 -6.68 -13.39 1.29
N LYS A 62 -7.31 -13.52 0.11
CA LYS A 62 -7.71 -12.39 -0.75
C LYS A 62 -8.48 -11.28 -0.02
N PRO A 63 -9.52 -11.57 0.81
CA PRO A 63 -10.28 -10.53 1.53
C PRO A 63 -9.45 -9.71 2.53
N TRP A 64 -8.32 -10.26 2.99
CA TRP A 64 -7.43 -9.61 3.94
C TRP A 64 -6.43 -8.66 3.29
N HIS A 65 -6.17 -8.81 1.98
CA HIS A 65 -5.21 -7.96 1.28
C HIS A 65 -5.51 -6.46 1.39
N PRO A 66 -6.76 -5.97 1.20
CA PRO A 66 -7.06 -4.56 1.41
C PRO A 66 -6.76 -4.08 2.83
N LEU A 67 -6.99 -4.91 3.85
CA LEU A 67 -6.71 -4.59 5.25
C LEU A 67 -5.20 -4.45 5.49
N TYR A 68 -4.37 -5.37 5.00
CA TYR A 68 -2.91 -5.23 5.10
C TYR A 68 -2.43 -3.97 4.42
N ASN A 69 -2.95 -3.69 3.24
CA ASN A 69 -2.58 -2.53 2.48
C ASN A 69 -2.94 -1.23 3.20
N ILE A 70 -4.18 -1.09 3.69
CA ILE A 70 -4.58 0.15 4.38
C ILE A 70 -3.75 0.39 5.65
N VAL A 71 -3.47 -0.66 6.43
CA VAL A 71 -2.69 -0.54 7.67
C VAL A 71 -1.23 -0.23 7.37
N LEU A 72 -0.56 -1.07 6.59
CA LEU A 72 0.88 -0.94 6.36
C LEU A 72 1.22 0.29 5.54
N PHE A 73 0.48 0.59 4.47
CA PHE A 73 0.70 1.82 3.71
C PHE A 73 0.36 3.09 4.51
N THR A 74 -0.53 3.02 5.50
CA THR A 74 -0.74 4.14 6.44
C THR A 74 0.48 4.34 7.33
N VAL A 75 1.08 3.27 7.87
CA VAL A 75 2.31 3.35 8.66
C VAL A 75 3.46 3.92 7.82
N PHE A 76 3.71 3.37 6.65
CA PHE A 76 4.76 3.87 5.74
C PHE A 76 4.47 5.30 5.27
N GLY A 77 3.22 5.63 4.99
CA GLY A 77 2.77 6.99 4.66
C GLY A 77 3.04 7.97 5.79
N PHE A 78 2.80 7.57 7.03
CA PHE A 78 3.12 8.37 8.21
C PHE A 78 4.63 8.62 8.35
N LEU A 79 5.44 7.58 8.21
CA LEU A 79 6.90 7.68 8.27
C LEU A 79 7.45 8.60 7.17
N TYR A 80 6.97 8.42 5.94
CA TYR A 80 7.35 9.28 4.81
C TYR A 80 6.93 10.74 5.03
N LEU A 81 5.66 11.00 5.34
CA LEU A 81 5.13 12.35 5.49
C LEU A 81 5.75 13.08 6.69
N ARG A 82 6.09 12.38 7.77
CA ARG A 82 6.81 12.92 8.92
C ARG A 82 8.19 13.45 8.54
N GLY A 83 8.86 12.83 7.58
CA GLY A 83 10.16 13.26 7.05
C GLY A 83 10.10 14.52 6.16
N LEU A 84 8.91 14.95 5.73
CA LEU A 84 8.73 16.14 4.90
C LEU A 84 8.72 17.42 5.74
N LYS A 85 9.39 18.48 5.27
CA LYS A 85 9.37 19.80 5.94
C LYS A 85 7.96 20.38 6.05
N ASN A 86 7.15 20.22 4.99
CA ASN A 86 5.78 20.74 4.91
C ASN A 86 4.83 19.69 4.32
N PRO A 87 4.35 18.72 5.12
CA PRO A 87 3.35 17.76 4.67
C PRO A 87 2.01 18.46 4.46
N THR A 88 1.37 18.19 3.32
CA THR A 88 0.05 18.71 2.95
C THR A 88 -0.84 17.59 2.45
N LEU A 89 -2.16 17.76 2.52
CA LEU A 89 -3.10 16.79 1.96
C LEU A 89 -2.83 16.53 0.48
N LYS A 90 -2.52 17.56 -0.30
CA LYS A 90 -2.16 17.42 -1.72
C LYS A 90 -0.94 16.50 -1.92
N LYS A 91 0.09 16.63 -1.08
CA LYS A 91 1.26 15.72 -1.11
C LYS A 91 0.85 14.30 -0.75
N ALA A 92 0.02 14.10 0.26
CA ALA A 92 -0.49 12.79 0.63
C ALA A 92 -1.28 12.12 -0.51
N MET A 93 -2.19 12.86 -1.16
CA MET A 93 -2.94 12.38 -2.33
C MET A 93 -2.01 11.99 -3.49
N THR A 94 -1.04 12.84 -3.81
CA THR A 94 -0.06 12.53 -4.88
C THR A 94 0.80 11.33 -4.53
N THR A 95 1.18 11.17 -3.26
CA THR A 95 1.90 9.98 -2.78
C THR A 95 1.05 8.72 -2.96
N GLY A 96 -0.22 8.77 -2.56
CA GLY A 96 -1.14 7.65 -2.74
C GLY A 96 -1.33 7.26 -4.21
N ALA A 97 -1.52 8.25 -5.08
CA ALA A 97 -1.64 8.01 -6.52
C ALA A 97 -0.36 7.40 -7.12
N LEU A 98 0.81 7.91 -6.71
CA LEU A 98 2.11 7.37 -7.14
C LEU A 98 2.30 5.93 -6.66
N TRP A 99 2.05 5.65 -5.39
CA TRP A 99 2.22 4.32 -4.80
C TRP A 99 1.28 3.29 -5.41
N SER A 100 -0.01 3.63 -5.59
CA SER A 100 -0.97 2.77 -6.30
C SER A 100 -0.54 2.51 -7.74
N GLY A 101 -0.13 3.54 -8.46
CA GLY A 101 0.33 3.41 -9.86
C GLY A 101 1.56 2.52 -9.98
N ILE A 102 2.55 2.66 -9.10
CA ILE A 102 3.75 1.81 -9.06
C ILE A 102 3.37 0.37 -8.74
N SER A 103 2.47 0.17 -7.77
CA SER A 103 2.03 -1.19 -7.38
C SER A 103 1.29 -1.88 -8.52
N ILE A 104 0.43 -1.17 -9.26
CA ILE A 104 -0.23 -1.72 -10.46
C ILE A 104 0.81 -2.20 -11.49
N VAL A 105 1.88 -1.41 -11.71
CA VAL A 105 2.95 -1.79 -12.64
C VAL A 105 3.72 -3.00 -12.11
N PHE A 106 4.04 -3.05 -10.81
CA PHE A 106 4.71 -4.20 -10.21
C PHE A 106 3.87 -5.47 -10.26
N ASP A 107 2.57 -5.36 -10.01
CA ASP A 107 1.64 -6.47 -10.08
C ASP A 107 1.53 -6.98 -11.53
N LEU A 108 1.38 -6.08 -12.50
CA LEU A 108 1.30 -6.45 -13.91
C LEU A 108 2.60 -7.15 -14.37
N VAL A 109 3.76 -6.58 -14.06
CA VAL A 109 5.04 -7.13 -14.49
C VAL A 109 5.38 -8.40 -13.71
N GLY A 110 5.32 -8.33 -12.38
CA GLY A 110 5.75 -9.41 -11.50
C GLY A 110 4.84 -10.63 -11.54
N TRP A 111 3.52 -10.44 -11.45
CA TRP A 111 2.58 -11.55 -11.30
C TRP A 111 1.93 -12.01 -12.61
N VAL A 112 1.90 -11.17 -13.64
CA VAL A 112 1.19 -11.48 -14.89
C VAL A 112 2.14 -11.70 -16.07
N LEU A 113 3.11 -10.82 -16.28
CA LEU A 113 3.98 -10.87 -17.45
C LEU A 113 5.18 -11.81 -17.27
N ILE A 114 5.87 -11.75 -16.12
CA ILE A 114 6.98 -12.63 -15.80
C ILE A 114 6.43 -13.99 -15.38
N LYS A 115 6.78 -15.04 -16.14
CA LYS A 115 6.34 -16.41 -15.85
C LYS A 115 7.20 -17.04 -14.77
N HIS A 116 6.56 -17.42 -13.69
CA HIS A 116 7.12 -18.16 -12.55
C HIS A 116 6.02 -19.07 -11.96
N PRO A 117 6.34 -19.99 -11.05
CA PRO A 117 5.35 -20.95 -10.51
C PRO A 117 4.09 -20.33 -9.92
N TRP A 118 4.16 -19.07 -9.47
CA TRP A 118 3.03 -18.34 -8.85
C TRP A 118 2.44 -17.26 -9.78
N SER A 119 2.85 -17.21 -11.05
CA SER A 119 2.29 -16.25 -12.00
C SER A 119 0.84 -16.58 -12.33
N LEU A 120 0.03 -15.55 -12.50
CA LEU A 120 -1.38 -15.63 -12.86
C LEU A 120 -1.58 -15.11 -14.29
N THR A 121 -2.66 -15.51 -14.92
CA THR A 121 -3.11 -14.86 -16.14
C THR A 121 -3.70 -13.47 -15.81
N PHE A 122 -3.75 -12.59 -16.79
CA PHE A 122 -4.42 -11.29 -16.65
C PHE A 122 -5.86 -11.44 -16.14
N LYS A 123 -6.59 -12.43 -16.66
CA LYS A 123 -7.96 -12.71 -16.24
C LYS A 123 -8.03 -13.10 -14.76
N GLN A 124 -7.18 -14.01 -14.31
CA GLN A 124 -7.14 -14.44 -12.91
C GLN A 124 -6.79 -13.28 -11.96
N PHE A 125 -5.84 -12.41 -12.35
CA PHE A 125 -5.35 -11.35 -11.49
C PHE A 125 -6.30 -10.13 -11.48
N TYR A 126 -6.79 -9.67 -12.63
CA TYR A 126 -7.54 -8.43 -12.72
C TYR A 126 -9.07 -8.60 -12.84
N VAL A 127 -9.56 -9.79 -13.21
CA VAL A 127 -11.00 -10.05 -13.36
C VAL A 127 -11.51 -10.95 -12.24
N GLU A 128 -10.90 -12.13 -12.06
CA GLU A 128 -11.37 -13.11 -11.06
C GLU A 128 -10.99 -12.71 -9.63
N TYR A 129 -10.01 -11.81 -9.47
CA TYR A 129 -9.64 -11.27 -8.15
C TYR A 129 -10.52 -10.08 -7.70
N GLN A 130 -11.48 -9.65 -8.52
CA GLN A 130 -12.44 -8.63 -8.07
C GLN A 130 -13.33 -9.16 -6.92
N PRO A 131 -13.76 -8.27 -5.98
CA PRO A 131 -13.45 -6.83 -5.91
C PRO A 131 -12.12 -6.52 -5.20
N TRP A 132 -11.41 -7.54 -4.73
CA TRP A 132 -10.27 -7.39 -3.81
C TRP A 132 -9.12 -6.59 -4.39
N ILE A 133 -8.76 -6.81 -5.67
CA ILE A 133 -7.65 -6.07 -6.30
C ILE A 133 -7.95 -4.57 -6.42
N THR A 134 -9.19 -4.21 -6.73
CA THR A 134 -9.61 -2.80 -6.75
C THR A 134 -9.55 -2.19 -5.35
N LEU A 135 -10.00 -2.90 -4.33
CA LEU A 135 -9.93 -2.46 -2.93
C LEU A 135 -8.49 -2.32 -2.43
N VAL A 136 -7.57 -3.20 -2.87
CA VAL A 136 -6.14 -3.11 -2.59
C VAL A 136 -5.56 -1.78 -3.10
N TYR A 137 -5.78 -1.46 -4.38
CA TYR A 137 -5.26 -0.20 -4.94
C TYR A 137 -5.92 1.04 -4.34
N LEU A 138 -7.21 0.97 -4.02
CA LEU A 138 -7.91 2.04 -3.32
C LEU A 138 -7.34 2.23 -1.89
N ALA A 139 -7.06 1.16 -1.18
CA ALA A 139 -6.43 1.20 0.13
C ALA A 139 -5.04 1.86 0.07
N MET A 140 -4.20 1.49 -0.91
CA MET A 140 -2.89 2.12 -1.13
C MET A 140 -3.01 3.62 -1.43
N PHE A 141 -4.02 4.00 -2.23
CA PHE A 141 -4.28 5.41 -2.56
C PHE A 141 -4.70 6.22 -1.33
N ILE A 142 -5.60 5.69 -0.50
CA ILE A 142 -6.17 6.41 0.65
C ILE A 142 -5.21 6.43 1.86
N ALA A 143 -4.38 5.41 2.04
CA ALA A 143 -3.53 5.24 3.20
C ALA A 143 -2.66 6.47 3.55
N PRO A 144 -1.95 7.13 2.63
CA PRO A 144 -1.19 8.34 2.96
C PRO A 144 -2.07 9.53 3.40
N MET A 145 -3.33 9.59 2.97
CA MET A 145 -4.28 10.62 3.42
C MET A 145 -4.71 10.36 4.86
N ILE A 146 -4.94 9.10 5.24
CA ILE A 146 -5.20 8.69 6.64
C ILE A 146 -3.99 9.06 7.51
N ALA A 147 -2.77 8.73 7.06
CA ALA A 147 -1.54 9.09 7.74
C ALA A 147 -1.41 10.60 7.98
N TYR A 148 -1.74 11.41 6.97
CA TYR A 148 -1.78 12.86 7.10
C TYR A 148 -2.81 13.33 8.14
N GLY A 149 -3.99 12.70 8.19
CA GLY A 149 -5.02 12.95 9.20
C GLY A 149 -4.49 12.73 10.61
N PHE A 150 -3.86 11.60 10.88
CA PHE A 150 -3.24 11.31 12.19
C PHE A 150 -2.18 12.34 12.58
N MET A 151 -1.34 12.78 11.64
CA MET A 151 -0.35 13.83 11.91
C MET A 151 -1.00 15.16 12.31
N LYS A 152 -2.14 15.52 11.71
CA LYS A 152 -2.87 16.74 12.06
C LYS A 152 -3.49 16.66 13.45
N LEU A 153 -4.09 15.52 13.80
CA LEU A 153 -4.69 15.29 15.10
C LEU A 153 -3.64 15.35 16.22
N GLY A 154 -2.48 14.71 16.03
CA GLY A 154 -1.37 14.78 16.99
C GLY A 154 -0.87 16.21 17.24
N LYS A 155 -0.72 17.03 16.19
CA LYS A 155 -0.31 18.44 16.34
C LYS A 155 -1.36 19.29 17.06
N LYS A 156 -2.65 19.03 16.85
CA LYS A 156 -3.74 19.75 17.55
C LYS A 156 -3.73 19.43 19.03
N LYS A 157 -3.56 18.16 19.41
CA LYS A 157 -3.50 17.73 20.82
C LYS A 157 -2.35 18.40 21.55
N ASN A 158 -1.13 18.35 21.01
CA ASN A 158 0.05 18.98 21.61
C ASN A 158 -0.12 20.50 21.80
N LYS A 159 -0.79 21.18 20.86
CA LYS A 159 -1.06 22.64 20.98
C LYS A 159 -2.06 22.95 22.08
N LEU A 160 -3.06 22.10 22.31
CA LEU A 160 -4.02 22.26 23.39
C LEU A 160 -3.37 22.04 24.76
N GLU A 161 -2.52 21.01 24.90
CA GLU A 161 -1.79 20.72 26.14
C GLU A 161 -0.86 21.88 26.54
N LEU A 162 -0.14 22.48 25.54
CA LEU A 162 0.71 23.64 25.78
C LEU A 162 -0.05 24.93 26.11
N ALA A 163 -1.31 25.04 25.77
CA ALA A 163 -2.15 26.21 26.08
C ALA A 163 -2.83 26.10 27.47
N CYS A 164 -2.87 24.90 28.04
CA CYS A 164 -3.47 24.63 29.37
C CYS A 164 -2.44 24.60 30.51
N ASN A 165 -1.14 24.62 30.19
CA ASN A 165 -0.02 24.74 31.15
C ASN A 165 0.57 26.15 31.10
#